data_c3f4dc92759e2b89f9be56583cc9e4c1
#
_entry.id   c3f4dc92759e2b89f9be56583cc9e4c1
#
_cell.length_a   1.000
_cell.length_b   1.000
_cell.length_c   1.000
_cell.angle_alpha   90.00
_cell.angle_beta   90.00
_cell.angle_gamma   90.00
#
_symmetry.space_group_name_H-M   'P 1'
#
loop_
_entity.id
_entity.type
_entity.pdbx_description
1 polymer ?
#
loop_
_entity_poly.entity_id
_entity_poly.type
_entity_poly.pdbx_seq_one_letter_code
_entity_poly.pdbx_strand_id
1 'polypeptide(L)'
;MIGHLLTQNVAGPFLIVAPLATLPNWVREFEKWLPQRPVVRYHGAAGDREALIKGVMNPKERRIPTYPFIVTSFEVAIRDQKVLEKLCPFTYLIVDEGHRLKNHRCTLLQALKKIKAQNRLLLSGTPIQNNLDELWSLLNFVNPQIFDDLSVFQSWFGFRDIGQKNSHKATSEEEVLMEQKKNQTVSKLHEILRPFLLRRIKTDVLKDMPPKKEVIVYSGMSKLQKGYADLIEKGVLRNQLIAQGIEAGRTLSQTNKQMNHRKNINHPFLFGEPIDPGTGIQLGTAHPHLLIRASGKFALLDRMLERLFKDKHQALIFSQMTSLLNVIEDYLIYRKWKYCRIDGSTNIDERQRQMDVYNSEKTNGSGGGRNESDDRFFVFLLSTRAGGLGINLTSADTCIIFDSDWNPHQDSQAMDRCHRIGQTRPVAVYRLLTVNSVDIEMMQKQISKKKLERMTIAGGEFKTPGSRQGEMSDNFLTSLLIDDIQNLEAKGEDVENVTISETEFEHIMNRNKLFAEGVEAIPAEGKMYDVLEAVSGDVLGAMNA
;
A
#
# COMPACT_ATOMS: atom_id res chain seq x y z
N MET A 1 16.69 -13.22 14.70
CA MET A 1 18.04 -13.28 14.13
C MET A 1 19.07 -12.58 15.00
N ILE A 2 19.05 -11.25 15.19
CA ILE A 2 20.10 -10.54 15.99
C ILE A 2 20.22 -11.12 17.39
N GLY A 3 19.12 -11.38 18.12
CA GLY A 3 19.16 -12.03 19.43
C GLY A 3 19.88 -13.37 19.41
N HIS A 4 19.64 -14.20 18.40
CA HIS A 4 20.36 -15.47 18.22
C HIS A 4 21.86 -15.26 17.93
N LEU A 5 22.20 -14.27 17.09
CA LEU A 5 23.60 -13.94 16.83
C LEU A 5 24.33 -13.50 18.11
N LEU A 6 23.66 -12.75 18.97
CA LEU A 6 24.21 -12.35 20.27
C LEU A 6 24.45 -13.55 21.20
N THR A 7 23.58 -14.58 21.19
CA THR A 7 23.81 -15.81 21.96
C THR A 7 24.98 -16.62 21.41
N GLN A 8 25.34 -16.45 20.14
CA GLN A 8 26.52 -17.02 19.50
C GLN A 8 27.78 -16.13 19.63
N ASN A 9 27.78 -15.17 20.54
CA ASN A 9 28.88 -14.23 20.79
C ASN A 9 29.22 -13.30 19.61
N VAL A 10 28.30 -13.12 18.65
CA VAL A 10 28.44 -12.14 17.57
C VAL A 10 28.01 -10.77 18.07
N ALA A 11 28.94 -9.99 18.59
CA ALA A 11 28.64 -8.76 19.33
C ALA A 11 28.21 -7.55 18.48
N GLY A 12 28.31 -7.60 17.16
CA GLY A 12 28.03 -6.47 16.26
C GLY A 12 29.31 -5.74 15.85
N PRO A 13 29.23 -4.56 15.26
CA PRO A 13 28.08 -3.64 15.20
C PRO A 13 27.02 -3.99 14.15
N PHE A 14 25.77 -3.57 14.41
CA PHE A 14 24.62 -3.76 13.52
C PHE A 14 24.10 -2.41 13.06
N LEU A 15 23.95 -2.23 11.73
CA LEU A 15 23.35 -1.04 11.12
C LEU A 15 22.01 -1.42 10.47
N ILE A 16 20.96 -0.77 10.91
CA ILE A 16 19.62 -0.91 10.37
C ILE A 16 19.26 0.37 9.59
N VAL A 17 18.97 0.24 8.32
CA VAL A 17 18.57 1.34 7.43
C VAL A 17 17.12 1.12 7.02
N ALA A 18 16.24 2.02 7.40
CA ALA A 18 14.80 1.85 7.27
C ALA A 18 14.11 3.15 6.83
N PRO A 19 12.85 3.10 6.38
CA PRO A 19 12.07 4.31 6.15
C PRO A 19 11.97 5.17 7.41
N LEU A 20 11.99 6.49 7.25
CA LEU A 20 11.97 7.43 8.38
C LEU A 20 10.80 7.17 9.36
N ALA A 21 9.63 6.85 8.82
CA ALA A 21 8.43 6.59 9.61
C ALA A 21 8.52 5.31 10.47
N THR A 22 9.42 4.37 10.15
CA THR A 22 9.55 3.10 10.88
C THR A 22 10.62 3.12 11.95
N LEU A 23 11.47 4.16 12.00
CA LEU A 23 12.58 4.25 12.97
C LEU A 23 12.11 4.14 14.43
N PRO A 24 11.04 4.84 14.87
CA PRO A 24 10.56 4.71 16.25
C PRO A 24 10.11 3.28 16.57
N ASN A 25 9.51 2.59 15.61
CA ASN A 25 9.08 1.20 15.79
C ASN A 25 10.28 0.26 15.94
N TRP A 26 11.33 0.43 15.13
CA TRP A 26 12.56 -0.34 15.23
C TRP A 26 13.23 -0.16 16.61
N VAL A 27 13.27 1.08 17.10
CA VAL A 27 13.81 1.38 18.45
C VAL A 27 13.01 0.64 19.51
N ARG A 28 11.67 0.77 19.53
CA ARG A 28 10.79 0.10 20.51
C ARG A 28 10.90 -1.43 20.46
N GLU A 29 10.99 -2.02 19.26
CA GLU A 29 11.16 -3.45 19.13
C GLU A 29 12.52 -3.94 19.69
N PHE A 30 13.59 -3.19 19.46
CA PHE A 30 14.88 -3.53 20.08
C PHE A 30 14.84 -3.38 21.61
N GLU A 31 14.26 -2.32 22.15
CA GLU A 31 14.09 -2.12 23.59
C GLU A 31 13.25 -3.24 24.21
N LYS A 32 12.22 -3.70 23.52
CA LYS A 32 11.35 -4.78 23.98
C LYS A 32 12.04 -6.14 23.97
N TRP A 33 12.72 -6.50 22.89
CA TRP A 33 13.28 -7.83 22.71
C TRP A 33 14.72 -8.00 23.18
N LEU A 34 15.48 -6.91 23.22
CA LEU A 34 16.90 -6.89 23.56
C LEU A 34 17.22 -5.71 24.50
N PRO A 35 16.55 -5.61 25.66
CA PRO A 35 16.65 -4.45 26.56
C PRO A 35 18.05 -4.24 27.14
N GLN A 36 18.89 -5.27 27.11
CA GLN A 36 20.27 -5.21 27.65
C GLN A 36 21.24 -4.47 26.72
N ARG A 37 20.82 -4.11 25.50
CA ARG A 37 21.66 -3.43 24.53
C ARG A 37 21.11 -2.06 24.16
N PRO A 38 21.96 -1.02 24.18
CA PRO A 38 21.54 0.32 23.80
C PRO A 38 21.18 0.38 22.32
N VAL A 39 20.14 1.14 22.00
CA VAL A 39 19.71 1.46 20.64
C VAL A 39 19.93 2.93 20.37
N VAL A 40 20.53 3.26 19.25
CA VAL A 40 20.77 4.63 18.82
C VAL A 40 19.95 4.93 17.58
N ARG A 41 19.02 5.88 17.69
CA ARG A 41 18.34 6.47 16.55
C ARG A 41 19.26 7.53 15.92
N TYR A 42 20.03 7.15 14.92
CA TYR A 42 20.93 8.04 14.19
C TYR A 42 20.15 8.88 13.18
N HIS A 43 19.58 9.98 13.69
CA HIS A 43 18.73 10.91 12.93
C HIS A 43 18.71 12.27 13.63
N GLY A 44 18.27 13.34 12.95
CA GLY A 44 18.16 14.68 13.49
C GLY A 44 19.03 15.70 12.74
N ALA A 45 19.29 16.86 13.38
CA ALA A 45 20.15 17.90 12.82
C ALA A 45 21.62 17.42 12.72
N ALA A 46 22.43 18.11 11.95
CA ALA A 46 23.83 17.71 11.73
C ALA A 46 24.63 17.66 13.05
N GLY A 47 24.42 18.65 13.92
CA GLY A 47 25.08 18.69 15.25
C GLY A 47 24.69 17.54 16.16
N ASP A 48 23.41 17.17 16.19
CA ASP A 48 22.91 16.04 16.99
C ASP A 48 23.55 14.73 16.53
N ARG A 49 23.63 14.52 15.21
CA ARG A 49 24.24 13.33 14.65
C ARG A 49 25.75 13.26 14.92
N GLU A 50 26.44 14.41 14.86
CA GLU A 50 27.87 14.49 15.21
C GLU A 50 28.10 14.15 16.68
N ALA A 51 27.26 14.63 17.59
CA ALA A 51 27.30 14.30 19.01
C ALA A 51 27.09 12.79 19.26
N LEU A 52 26.14 12.15 18.54
CA LEU A 52 25.92 10.71 18.61
C LEU A 52 27.15 9.91 18.14
N ILE A 53 27.80 10.37 17.06
CA ILE A 53 29.01 9.72 16.55
C ILE A 53 30.10 9.75 17.60
N LYS A 54 30.42 10.93 18.16
CA LYS A 54 31.49 11.12 19.13
C LYS A 54 31.20 10.41 20.46
N GLY A 55 29.96 10.54 20.95
CA GLY A 55 29.63 10.05 22.30
C GLY A 55 29.32 8.56 22.41
N VAL A 56 28.77 7.95 21.34
CA VAL A 56 28.16 6.61 21.40
C VAL A 56 28.67 5.66 20.36
N MET A 57 28.90 6.14 19.14
CA MET A 57 29.18 5.27 17.99
C MET A 57 30.67 5.06 17.73
N ASN A 58 31.52 6.02 18.12
CA ASN A 58 32.96 5.89 17.90
C ASN A 58 33.58 4.84 18.87
N PRO A 59 34.21 3.78 18.35
CA PRO A 59 34.81 2.74 19.20
C PRO A 59 35.86 3.25 20.20
N LYS A 60 36.54 4.37 19.89
CA LYS A 60 37.61 4.95 20.70
C LYS A 60 37.10 5.91 21.79
N GLU A 61 35.94 6.52 21.58
CA GLU A 61 35.40 7.59 22.43
C GLU A 61 34.09 7.20 23.13
N ARG A 62 33.51 6.05 22.78
CA ARG A 62 32.23 5.63 23.32
C ARG A 62 32.26 5.43 24.83
N ARG A 63 31.25 5.95 25.48
CA ARG A 63 31.05 5.80 26.94
C ARG A 63 30.34 4.50 27.33
N ILE A 64 29.91 3.71 26.35
CA ILE A 64 29.09 2.50 26.52
C ILE A 64 29.96 1.26 26.25
N PRO A 65 29.99 0.26 27.14
CA PRO A 65 30.88 -0.90 27.04
C PRO A 65 30.53 -1.80 25.84
N THR A 66 29.26 -1.83 25.45
CA THR A 66 28.77 -2.63 24.33
C THR A 66 28.44 -1.77 23.12
N TYR A 67 28.65 -2.29 21.91
CA TYR A 67 28.30 -1.56 20.68
C TYR A 67 26.77 -1.45 20.55
N PRO A 68 26.20 -0.25 20.32
CA PRO A 68 24.75 -0.08 20.19
C PRO A 68 24.24 -0.62 18.87
N PHE A 69 22.93 -0.91 18.81
CA PHE A 69 22.23 -1.03 17.54
C PHE A 69 22.05 0.36 16.95
N ILE A 70 22.43 0.54 15.69
CA ILE A 70 22.31 1.82 15.00
C ILE A 70 21.14 1.73 14.04
N VAL A 71 20.13 2.57 14.22
CA VAL A 71 18.95 2.65 13.38
C VAL A 71 18.92 4.01 12.69
N THR A 72 18.89 4.04 11.35
CA THR A 72 18.95 5.28 10.57
C THR A 72 17.99 5.27 9.37
N SER A 73 17.69 6.46 8.83
CA SER A 73 16.85 6.58 7.62
C SER A 73 17.66 6.48 6.32
N PHE A 74 16.98 6.20 5.21
CA PHE A 74 17.59 6.18 3.88
C PHE A 74 18.29 7.49 3.54
N GLU A 75 17.66 8.62 3.86
CA GLU A 75 18.15 9.95 3.57
C GLU A 75 19.44 10.26 4.37
N VAL A 76 19.45 9.87 5.62
CA VAL A 76 20.65 10.05 6.48
C VAL A 76 21.76 9.10 6.06
N ALA A 77 21.44 7.86 5.69
CA ALA A 77 22.43 6.90 5.20
C ALA A 77 23.12 7.39 3.91
N ILE A 78 22.38 8.04 3.00
CA ILE A 78 22.96 8.69 1.80
C ILE A 78 23.84 9.88 2.20
N ARG A 79 23.32 10.77 3.06
CA ARG A 79 23.98 12.03 3.44
C ARG A 79 25.29 11.77 4.18
N ASP A 80 25.27 10.87 5.13
CA ASP A 80 26.37 10.59 6.02
C ASP A 80 27.15 9.31 5.65
N GLN A 81 27.04 8.87 4.39
CA GLN A 81 27.69 7.65 3.89
C GLN A 81 29.19 7.60 4.23
N LYS A 82 29.93 8.69 4.02
CA LYS A 82 31.36 8.77 4.30
C LYS A 82 31.70 8.62 5.79
N VAL A 83 30.79 9.03 6.65
CA VAL A 83 30.93 8.90 8.11
C VAL A 83 30.70 7.46 8.52
N LEU A 84 29.60 6.86 8.06
CA LEU A 84 29.26 5.46 8.35
C LEU A 84 30.31 4.48 7.80
N GLU A 85 30.92 4.79 6.66
CA GLU A 85 32.02 3.99 6.08
C GLU A 85 33.27 3.97 6.97
N LYS A 86 33.56 5.09 7.67
CA LYS A 86 34.74 5.25 8.50
C LYS A 86 34.59 4.72 9.93
N LEU A 87 33.35 4.55 10.41
CA LEU A 87 33.10 4.15 11.79
C LEU A 87 33.71 2.77 12.12
N CYS A 88 33.37 1.76 11.33
CA CYS A 88 33.88 0.38 11.47
C CYS A 88 33.24 -0.51 10.39
N PRO A 89 33.80 -1.68 10.11
CA PRO A 89 33.06 -2.69 9.36
C PRO A 89 31.90 -3.21 10.20
N PHE A 90 30.68 -3.09 9.67
CA PHE A 90 29.49 -3.63 10.32
C PHE A 90 29.42 -5.14 10.18
N THR A 91 29.00 -5.84 11.22
CA THR A 91 28.76 -7.29 11.14
C THR A 91 27.55 -7.57 10.25
N TYR A 92 26.49 -6.78 10.40
CA TYR A 92 25.31 -6.81 9.51
C TYR A 92 24.87 -5.41 9.13
N LEU A 93 24.58 -5.25 7.84
CA LEU A 93 23.82 -4.15 7.27
C LEU A 93 22.42 -4.68 6.91
N ILE A 94 21.40 -4.24 7.62
CA ILE A 94 20.01 -4.64 7.45
C ILE A 94 19.28 -3.49 6.80
N VAL A 95 18.60 -3.74 5.68
CA VAL A 95 17.81 -2.73 4.98
C VAL A 95 16.34 -3.16 5.00
N ASP A 96 15.52 -2.36 5.65
CA ASP A 96 14.07 -2.52 5.65
C ASP A 96 13.46 -1.90 4.39
N GLU A 97 12.32 -2.42 3.95
CA GLU A 97 11.70 -2.05 2.66
C GLU A 97 12.69 -2.10 1.49
N GLY A 98 13.37 -3.24 1.36
CA GLY A 98 14.45 -3.48 0.40
C GLY A 98 14.06 -3.21 -1.07
N HIS A 99 12.76 -3.17 -1.40
CA HIS A 99 12.29 -2.78 -2.73
C HIS A 99 12.75 -1.36 -3.16
N ARG A 100 13.20 -0.52 -2.23
CA ARG A 100 13.85 0.78 -2.51
C ARG A 100 15.18 0.63 -3.26
N LEU A 101 15.80 -0.55 -3.24
CA LEU A 101 17.06 -0.87 -3.90
C LEU A 101 16.88 -1.54 -5.28
N LYS A 102 15.65 -1.63 -5.78
CA LYS A 102 15.33 -2.29 -7.05
C LYS A 102 16.01 -1.69 -8.28
N ASN A 103 16.32 -0.41 -8.26
CA ASN A 103 17.08 0.24 -9.32
C ASN A 103 18.58 0.24 -8.97
N HIS A 104 19.38 -0.54 -9.74
CA HIS A 104 20.83 -0.65 -9.53
C HIS A 104 21.60 0.67 -9.66
N ARG A 105 21.01 1.71 -10.29
CA ARG A 105 21.60 3.03 -10.45
C ARG A 105 21.15 4.03 -9.39
N CYS A 106 20.31 3.64 -8.44
CA CYS A 106 19.82 4.58 -7.44
C CYS A 106 20.92 4.98 -6.44
N THR A 107 20.88 6.23 -6.01
CA THR A 107 21.86 6.84 -5.09
C THR A 107 21.94 6.12 -3.76
N LEU A 108 20.80 5.61 -3.25
CA LEU A 108 20.76 4.84 -2.02
C LEU A 108 21.58 3.56 -2.12
N LEU A 109 21.37 2.75 -3.17
CA LEU A 109 22.12 1.51 -3.36
C LEU A 109 23.62 1.79 -3.46
N GLN A 110 24.01 2.81 -4.23
CA GLN A 110 25.41 3.20 -4.39
C GLN A 110 26.04 3.64 -3.06
N ALA A 111 25.30 4.37 -2.22
CA ALA A 111 25.75 4.78 -0.90
C ALA A 111 25.92 3.57 0.04
N LEU A 112 24.92 2.67 0.08
CA LEU A 112 24.95 1.49 0.94
C LEU A 112 26.03 0.48 0.52
N LYS A 113 26.36 0.35 -0.76
CA LYS A 113 27.44 -0.52 -1.23
C LYS A 113 28.82 -0.08 -0.72
N LYS A 114 29.03 1.22 -0.49
CA LYS A 114 30.29 1.76 0.05
C LYS A 114 30.45 1.51 1.55
N ILE A 115 29.34 1.32 2.27
CA ILE A 115 29.39 0.97 3.69
C ILE A 115 29.92 -0.45 3.84
N LYS A 116 31.04 -0.60 4.56
CA LYS A 116 31.66 -1.90 4.79
C LYS A 116 30.81 -2.74 5.74
N ALA A 117 30.32 -3.87 5.27
CA ALA A 117 29.57 -4.83 6.08
C ALA A 117 29.96 -6.26 5.69
N GLN A 118 30.12 -7.13 6.70
CA GLN A 118 30.43 -8.55 6.48
C GLN A 118 29.23 -9.28 5.86
N ASN A 119 28.04 -8.97 6.35
CA ASN A 119 26.80 -9.57 5.90
C ASN A 119 25.76 -8.49 5.57
N ARG A 120 24.89 -8.78 4.62
CA ARG A 120 23.79 -7.91 4.21
C ARG A 120 22.48 -8.67 4.24
N LEU A 121 21.44 -8.04 4.76
CA LEU A 121 20.09 -8.59 4.84
C LEU A 121 19.09 -7.56 4.30
N LEU A 122 18.20 -8.00 3.43
CA LEU A 122 17.07 -7.21 2.95
C LEU A 122 15.78 -7.74 3.56
N LEU A 123 14.96 -6.83 4.07
CA LEU A 123 13.58 -7.10 4.47
C LEU A 123 12.66 -6.43 3.44
N SER A 124 11.76 -7.18 2.85
CA SER A 124 10.81 -6.65 1.87
C SER A 124 9.54 -7.48 1.86
N GLY A 125 8.38 -6.83 1.84
CA GLY A 125 7.10 -7.49 1.61
C GLY A 125 6.91 -7.93 0.16
N THR A 126 7.64 -7.30 -0.77
CA THR A 126 7.49 -7.49 -2.22
C THR A 126 8.85 -7.53 -2.91
N PRO A 127 9.51 -8.70 -2.93
CA PRO A 127 10.87 -8.82 -3.47
C PRO A 127 10.96 -8.64 -4.99
N ILE A 128 9.91 -8.98 -5.73
CA ILE A 128 9.84 -8.89 -7.20
C ILE A 128 8.56 -8.14 -7.56
N GLN A 129 8.69 -7.03 -8.29
CA GLN A 129 7.53 -6.21 -8.67
C GLN A 129 7.31 -6.15 -10.19
N ASN A 130 8.36 -5.98 -11.00
CA ASN A 130 8.18 -5.69 -12.41
C ASN A 130 9.11 -6.46 -13.37
N ASN A 131 10.37 -6.70 -13.03
CA ASN A 131 11.31 -7.35 -13.94
C ASN A 131 12.49 -8.04 -13.22
N LEU A 132 13.27 -8.80 -13.98
CA LEU A 132 14.46 -9.49 -13.49
C LEU A 132 15.61 -8.55 -13.09
N ASP A 133 15.70 -7.39 -13.69
CA ASP A 133 16.75 -6.42 -13.37
C ASP A 133 16.58 -5.89 -11.94
N GLU A 134 15.32 -5.72 -11.50
CA GLU A 134 15.01 -5.37 -10.12
C GLU A 134 15.47 -6.47 -9.16
N LEU A 135 15.18 -7.73 -9.49
CA LEU A 135 15.62 -8.89 -8.70
C LEU A 135 17.15 -8.97 -8.65
N TRP A 136 17.81 -8.87 -9.79
CA TRP A 136 19.27 -8.87 -9.84
C TRP A 136 19.86 -7.75 -8.96
N SER A 137 19.30 -6.57 -9.01
CA SER A 137 19.76 -5.45 -8.18
C SER A 137 19.75 -5.78 -6.68
N LEU A 138 18.72 -6.47 -6.20
CA LEU A 138 18.60 -6.91 -4.81
C LEU A 138 19.62 -8.02 -4.49
N LEU A 139 19.75 -9.02 -5.34
CA LEU A 139 20.71 -10.11 -5.18
C LEU A 139 22.16 -9.63 -5.22
N ASN A 140 22.50 -8.75 -6.17
CA ASN A 140 23.80 -8.12 -6.26
C ASN A 140 24.13 -7.26 -5.02
N PHE A 141 23.13 -6.66 -4.37
CA PHE A 141 23.35 -5.97 -3.11
C PHE A 141 23.67 -6.94 -1.96
N VAL A 142 22.93 -8.04 -1.86
CA VAL A 142 23.11 -9.04 -0.78
C VAL A 142 24.43 -9.80 -0.96
N ASN A 143 24.69 -10.28 -2.16
CA ASN A 143 25.89 -11.04 -2.47
C ASN A 143 26.52 -10.62 -3.81
N PRO A 144 27.30 -9.54 -3.82
CA PRO A 144 27.91 -9.00 -5.04
C PRO A 144 28.97 -9.92 -5.66
N GLN A 145 29.47 -10.92 -4.93
CA GLN A 145 30.47 -11.86 -5.47
C GLN A 145 29.85 -12.92 -6.39
N ILE A 146 28.59 -13.28 -6.14
CA ILE A 146 27.87 -14.28 -6.96
C ILE A 146 27.09 -13.61 -8.10
N PHE A 147 26.51 -12.42 -7.83
CA PHE A 147 25.64 -11.72 -8.77
C PHE A 147 26.32 -10.43 -9.27
N ASP A 148 27.52 -10.55 -9.83
CA ASP A 148 28.36 -9.42 -10.25
C ASP A 148 27.92 -8.82 -11.60
N ASP A 149 27.47 -9.63 -12.55
CA ASP A 149 27.12 -9.23 -13.91
C ASP A 149 25.64 -9.48 -14.25
N LEU A 150 24.95 -8.41 -14.64
CA LEU A 150 23.56 -8.45 -15.06
C LEU A 150 23.36 -9.24 -16.37
N SER A 151 24.30 -9.14 -17.31
CA SER A 151 24.20 -9.80 -18.61
C SER A 151 24.32 -11.31 -18.47
N VAL A 152 25.20 -11.77 -17.60
CA VAL A 152 25.36 -13.18 -17.24
C VAL A 152 24.10 -13.69 -16.55
N PHE A 153 23.57 -12.92 -15.58
CA PHE A 153 22.33 -13.26 -14.89
C PHE A 153 21.15 -13.37 -15.87
N GLN A 154 21.00 -12.43 -16.80
CA GLN A 154 19.96 -12.48 -17.83
C GLN A 154 20.14 -13.67 -18.78
N SER A 155 21.37 -14.04 -19.12
CA SER A 155 21.66 -15.19 -20.01
C SER A 155 21.25 -16.53 -19.39
N TRP A 156 21.32 -16.69 -18.06
CA TRP A 156 20.89 -17.91 -17.37
C TRP A 156 19.42 -18.25 -17.61
N PHE A 157 18.60 -17.24 -17.92
CA PHE A 157 17.16 -17.36 -18.07
C PHE A 157 16.65 -17.24 -19.51
N GLY A 158 17.53 -17.00 -20.51
CA GLY A 158 17.16 -16.96 -21.93
C GLY A 158 16.13 -15.87 -22.30
N PHE A 159 15.98 -14.83 -21.49
CA PHE A 159 14.94 -13.81 -21.69
C PHE A 159 15.19 -12.85 -22.87
N ARG A 160 16.35 -12.88 -23.52
CA ARG A 160 16.61 -12.07 -24.72
C ARG A 160 15.66 -12.42 -25.88
N ASP A 161 15.17 -13.67 -25.93
CA ASP A 161 14.30 -14.15 -27.02
C ASP A 161 12.81 -13.95 -26.73
N ILE A 162 12.41 -13.72 -25.47
CA ILE A 162 10.99 -13.59 -25.06
C ILE A 162 10.50 -12.14 -25.19
N GLY A 163 11.38 -11.15 -25.24
CA GLY A 163 11.05 -9.71 -25.32
C GLY A 163 10.82 -9.15 -26.72
N GLN A 164 11.16 -9.87 -27.78
CA GLN A 164 10.87 -9.46 -29.15
C GLN A 164 9.46 -9.95 -29.52
N LYS A 165 8.50 -9.02 -29.48
CA LYS A 165 7.19 -9.22 -30.13
C LYS A 165 7.40 -9.36 -31.63
N ASN A 166 7.60 -10.57 -32.10
CA ASN A 166 7.38 -10.86 -33.51
C ASN A 166 5.88 -10.81 -33.76
N SER A 167 5.48 -9.83 -34.55
CA SER A 167 4.09 -9.52 -34.93
C SER A 167 3.46 -10.54 -35.90
N HIS A 168 3.89 -11.78 -35.87
CA HIS A 168 3.26 -12.87 -36.62
C HIS A 168 2.39 -13.70 -35.68
N LYS A 169 1.15 -14.01 -36.10
CA LYS A 169 0.24 -14.95 -35.42
C LYS A 169 0.98 -16.25 -35.18
N ALA A 170 1.36 -16.50 -33.92
CA ALA A 170 1.95 -17.77 -33.53
C ALA A 170 0.91 -18.89 -33.70
N THR A 171 1.36 -20.07 -34.12
CA THR A 171 0.51 -21.26 -34.13
C THR A 171 0.32 -21.75 -32.69
N SER A 172 -0.76 -22.46 -32.40
CA SER A 172 -1.08 -22.97 -31.06
C SER A 172 0.04 -23.83 -30.47
N GLU A 173 0.82 -24.52 -31.29
CA GLU A 173 1.97 -25.32 -30.86
C GLU A 173 3.18 -24.48 -30.45
N GLU A 174 3.40 -23.34 -31.10
CA GLU A 174 4.48 -22.39 -30.72
C GLU A 174 4.16 -21.68 -29.40
N GLU A 175 2.89 -21.39 -29.12
CA GLU A 175 2.44 -20.83 -27.86
C GLU A 175 2.68 -21.82 -26.69
N VAL A 176 2.34 -23.10 -26.87
CA VAL A 176 2.57 -24.15 -25.86
C VAL A 176 4.07 -24.35 -25.62
N LEU A 177 4.90 -24.33 -26.67
CA LEU A 177 6.36 -24.47 -26.53
C LEU A 177 6.99 -23.25 -25.82
N MET A 178 6.50 -22.04 -26.09
CA MET A 178 6.93 -20.83 -25.38
C MET A 178 6.54 -20.88 -23.91
N GLU A 179 5.36 -21.38 -23.60
CA GLU A 179 4.88 -21.51 -22.22
C GLU A 179 5.68 -22.57 -21.43
N GLN A 180 5.99 -23.70 -22.04
CA GLN A 180 6.87 -24.72 -21.44
C GLN A 180 8.27 -24.17 -21.17
N LYS A 181 8.87 -23.44 -22.12
CA LYS A 181 10.17 -22.78 -21.92
C LYS A 181 10.12 -21.75 -20.79
N LYS A 182 9.03 -20.99 -20.70
CA LYS A 182 8.81 -20.00 -19.63
C LYS A 182 8.73 -20.68 -18.26
N ASN A 183 7.97 -21.78 -18.14
CA ASN A 183 7.83 -22.54 -16.89
C ASN A 183 9.15 -23.18 -16.46
N GLN A 184 9.93 -23.74 -17.38
CA GLN A 184 11.28 -24.25 -17.08
C GLN A 184 12.22 -23.16 -16.59
N THR A 185 12.14 -21.97 -17.18
CA THR A 185 12.95 -20.81 -16.80
C THR A 185 12.58 -20.32 -15.40
N VAL A 186 11.29 -20.26 -15.07
CA VAL A 186 10.79 -19.88 -13.74
C VAL A 186 11.25 -20.91 -12.69
N SER A 187 11.18 -22.21 -12.98
CA SER A 187 11.63 -23.26 -12.06
C SER A 187 13.13 -23.15 -11.76
N LYS A 188 13.97 -22.92 -12.77
CA LYS A 188 15.41 -22.68 -12.60
C LYS A 188 15.70 -21.43 -11.76
N LEU A 189 14.92 -20.34 -11.98
CA LEU A 189 15.03 -19.12 -11.17
C LEU A 189 14.78 -19.43 -9.70
N HIS A 190 13.75 -20.20 -9.39
CA HIS A 190 13.41 -20.56 -8.02
C HIS A 190 14.47 -21.41 -7.35
N GLU A 191 15.06 -22.36 -8.06
CA GLU A 191 16.15 -23.19 -7.56
C GLU A 191 17.37 -22.34 -7.17
N ILE A 192 17.73 -21.36 -8.00
CA ILE A 192 18.83 -20.43 -7.72
C ILE A 192 18.49 -19.50 -6.54
N LEU A 193 17.24 -19.06 -6.41
CA LEU A 193 16.81 -18.12 -5.36
C LEU A 193 16.62 -18.77 -3.99
N ARG A 194 16.34 -20.08 -3.95
CA ARG A 194 16.02 -20.81 -2.72
C ARG A 194 16.99 -20.59 -1.56
N PRO A 195 18.32 -20.57 -1.75
CA PRO A 195 19.26 -20.31 -0.65
C PRO A 195 19.30 -18.84 -0.18
N PHE A 196 18.82 -17.89 -1.00
CA PHE A 196 18.94 -16.45 -0.72
C PHE A 196 17.62 -15.81 -0.28
N LEU A 197 16.49 -16.50 -0.46
CA LEU A 197 15.17 -15.93 -0.24
C LEU A 197 14.37 -16.75 0.77
N LEU A 198 13.94 -16.11 1.85
CA LEU A 198 13.01 -16.67 2.82
C LEU A 198 11.68 -15.93 2.76
N ARG A 199 10.62 -16.62 2.32
CA ARG A 199 9.27 -16.06 2.28
C ARG A 199 8.32 -16.83 3.19
N ARG A 200 7.45 -16.10 3.90
CA ARG A 200 6.34 -16.64 4.70
C ARG A 200 5.06 -15.95 4.27
N ILE A 201 4.02 -16.70 4.03
CA ILE A 201 2.67 -16.18 3.74
C ILE A 201 1.91 -16.06 5.06
N LYS A 202 1.10 -15.01 5.22
CA LYS A 202 0.38 -14.74 6.48
C LYS A 202 -0.50 -15.91 6.90
N THR A 203 -1.21 -16.53 5.97
CA THR A 203 -2.11 -17.68 6.21
C THR A 203 -1.39 -18.91 6.73
N ASP A 204 -0.12 -19.12 6.35
CA ASP A 204 0.65 -20.27 6.78
C ASP A 204 1.14 -20.13 8.24
N VAL A 205 1.35 -18.89 8.68
CA VAL A 205 2.00 -18.57 9.96
C VAL A 205 1.00 -18.09 11.01
N LEU A 206 -0.07 -17.40 10.60
CA LEU A 206 -1.03 -16.72 11.46
C LEU A 206 -2.44 -17.30 11.27
N LYS A 207 -2.62 -18.54 11.72
CA LYS A 207 -3.89 -19.28 11.58
C LYS A 207 -5.05 -18.66 12.37
N ASP A 208 -4.75 -17.95 13.47
CA ASP A 208 -5.75 -17.35 14.36
C ASP A 208 -6.10 -15.90 13.98
N MET A 209 -5.61 -15.40 12.82
CA MET A 209 -5.90 -14.05 12.42
C MET A 209 -7.32 -13.95 11.86
N PRO A 210 -8.14 -12.94 12.28
CA PRO A 210 -9.49 -12.76 11.77
C PRO A 210 -9.52 -12.64 10.25
N PRO A 211 -10.61 -13.08 9.59
CA PRO A 211 -10.72 -13.03 8.13
C PRO A 211 -10.72 -11.59 7.62
N LYS A 212 -10.24 -11.43 6.38
CA LYS A 212 -10.29 -10.18 5.62
C LYS A 212 -11.08 -10.41 4.35
N LYS A 213 -12.11 -9.57 4.10
CA LYS A 213 -12.80 -9.53 2.81
C LYS A 213 -12.59 -8.17 2.16
N GLU A 214 -12.36 -8.15 0.86
CA GLU A 214 -12.26 -6.94 0.04
C GLU A 214 -13.50 -6.84 -0.83
N VAL A 215 -14.11 -5.66 -0.84
CA VAL A 215 -15.31 -5.34 -1.60
C VAL A 215 -14.99 -4.19 -2.55
N ILE A 216 -15.13 -4.41 -3.84
CA ILE A 216 -15.14 -3.33 -4.82
C ILE A 216 -16.55 -2.76 -4.85
N VAL A 217 -16.67 -1.45 -4.71
CA VAL A 217 -17.96 -0.76 -4.75
C VAL A 217 -17.94 0.26 -5.87
N TYR A 218 -18.89 0.14 -6.78
CA TYR A 218 -18.99 1.01 -7.94
C TYR A 218 -19.87 2.23 -7.65
N SER A 219 -19.49 3.37 -8.23
CA SER A 219 -20.28 4.61 -8.19
C SER A 219 -20.38 5.23 -9.57
N GLY A 220 -21.53 5.82 -9.91
CA GLY A 220 -21.67 6.66 -11.09
C GLY A 220 -21.08 8.05 -10.90
N MET A 221 -20.87 8.80 -11.98
CA MET A 221 -20.49 10.20 -11.93
C MET A 221 -21.70 11.09 -11.63
N SER A 222 -21.52 12.15 -10.83
CA SER A 222 -22.52 13.21 -10.68
C SER A 222 -22.70 14.01 -11.98
N LYS A 223 -23.79 14.75 -12.09
CA LYS A 223 -24.02 15.65 -13.24
C LYS A 223 -22.88 16.66 -13.43
N LEU A 224 -22.33 17.17 -12.32
CA LEU A 224 -21.21 18.10 -12.34
C LEU A 224 -19.93 17.42 -12.85
N GLN A 225 -19.66 16.19 -12.40
CA GLN A 225 -18.51 15.42 -12.86
C GLN A 225 -18.59 15.08 -14.36
N LYS A 226 -19.77 14.72 -14.87
CA LYS A 226 -19.98 14.48 -16.31
C LYS A 226 -19.71 15.75 -17.11
N GLY A 227 -20.24 16.90 -16.68
CA GLY A 227 -19.97 18.19 -17.33
C GLY A 227 -18.49 18.56 -17.33
N TYR A 228 -17.77 18.32 -16.22
CA TYR A 228 -16.33 18.59 -16.15
C TYR A 228 -15.53 17.60 -17.01
N ALA A 229 -15.95 16.33 -17.12
CA ALA A 229 -15.30 15.37 -18.00
C ALA A 229 -15.34 15.83 -19.47
N ASP A 230 -16.51 16.31 -19.95
CA ASP A 230 -16.66 16.85 -21.29
C ASP A 230 -15.77 18.09 -21.53
N LEU A 231 -15.66 18.97 -20.52
CA LEU A 231 -14.80 20.16 -20.61
C LEU A 231 -13.30 19.81 -20.60
N ILE A 232 -12.91 18.75 -19.88
CA ILE A 232 -11.55 18.22 -19.88
C ILE A 232 -11.19 17.66 -21.25
N GLU A 233 -12.10 16.88 -21.86
CA GLU A 233 -11.88 16.33 -23.20
C GLU A 233 -11.72 17.43 -24.25
N LYS A 234 -12.56 18.47 -24.20
CA LYS A 234 -12.48 19.64 -25.06
C LYS A 234 -11.28 20.55 -24.75
N GLY A 235 -10.58 20.36 -23.63
CA GLY A 235 -9.45 21.18 -23.21
C GLY A 235 -9.83 22.60 -22.74
N VAL A 236 -11.10 22.86 -22.45
CA VAL A 236 -11.62 24.20 -22.11
C VAL A 236 -11.98 24.38 -20.65
N LEU A 237 -11.87 23.35 -19.82
CA LEU A 237 -12.25 23.38 -18.40
C LEU A 237 -11.63 24.57 -17.66
N ARG A 238 -10.35 24.85 -17.86
CA ARG A 238 -9.65 25.96 -17.20
C ARG A 238 -10.31 27.30 -17.49
N ASN A 239 -10.60 27.58 -18.75
CA ASN A 239 -11.20 28.84 -19.17
C ASN A 239 -12.60 28.99 -18.59
N GLN A 240 -13.36 27.89 -18.54
CA GLN A 240 -14.71 27.87 -17.94
C GLN A 240 -14.68 28.17 -16.44
N LEU A 241 -13.74 27.57 -15.71
CA LEU A 241 -13.58 27.80 -14.27
C LEU A 241 -13.17 29.25 -13.97
N ILE A 242 -12.28 29.82 -14.76
CA ILE A 242 -11.88 31.25 -14.65
C ILE A 242 -13.08 32.15 -14.91
N ALA A 243 -13.89 31.86 -15.93
CA ALA A 243 -15.10 32.62 -16.23
C ALA A 243 -16.14 32.57 -15.12
N GLN A 244 -16.14 31.51 -14.31
CA GLN A 244 -16.98 31.35 -13.13
C GLN A 244 -16.38 31.94 -11.85
N GLY A 245 -15.25 32.66 -11.93
CA GLY A 245 -14.57 33.23 -10.76
C GLY A 245 -13.86 32.21 -9.88
N ILE A 246 -13.78 30.96 -10.32
CA ILE A 246 -13.02 29.91 -9.60
C ILE A 246 -11.55 30.12 -9.94
N GLU A 247 -10.72 30.38 -8.95
CA GLU A 247 -9.28 30.39 -9.12
C GLU A 247 -8.80 28.99 -9.53
N ALA A 248 -9.02 28.65 -10.79
CA ALA A 248 -8.50 27.44 -11.41
C ALA A 248 -6.97 27.44 -11.48
N GLY A 249 -6.41 28.17 -10.58
CA GLY A 249 -5.03 28.48 -10.39
C GLY A 249 -4.05 27.47 -10.95
N ARG A 250 -2.91 27.46 -10.41
CA ARG A 250 -1.71 26.65 -10.73
C ARG A 250 -1.92 25.12 -10.69
N THR A 251 -3.09 24.62 -10.33
CA THR A 251 -3.36 23.20 -10.13
C THR A 251 -3.89 22.47 -11.36
N LEU A 252 -4.40 23.17 -12.37
CA LEU A 252 -4.91 22.55 -13.59
C LEU A 252 -3.78 22.39 -14.62
N SER A 253 -3.28 21.17 -14.76
CA SER A 253 -2.35 20.84 -15.84
C SER A 253 -3.10 20.76 -17.16
N GLN A 254 -2.79 21.64 -18.11
CA GLN A 254 -3.37 21.59 -19.45
C GLN A 254 -2.90 20.37 -20.26
N THR A 255 -1.72 19.83 -19.94
CA THR A 255 -1.08 18.73 -20.68
C THR A 255 -1.43 17.35 -20.14
N ASN A 256 -1.86 17.22 -18.88
CA ASN A 256 -2.11 15.93 -18.27
C ASN A 256 -3.61 15.67 -18.09
N LYS A 257 -4.30 15.35 -19.19
CA LYS A 257 -5.74 15.01 -19.20
C LYS A 257 -6.07 13.89 -18.21
N GLN A 258 -5.26 12.84 -18.16
CA GLN A 258 -5.51 11.68 -17.29
C GLN A 258 -5.52 12.07 -15.79
N MET A 259 -4.61 12.95 -15.36
CA MET A 259 -4.62 13.47 -14.00
C MET A 259 -5.85 14.33 -13.71
N ASN A 260 -6.29 15.12 -14.69
CA ASN A 260 -7.50 15.92 -14.56
C ASN A 260 -8.75 15.01 -14.44
N HIS A 261 -8.86 13.95 -15.24
CA HIS A 261 -9.94 12.97 -15.08
C HIS A 261 -9.90 12.32 -13.69
N ARG A 262 -8.72 11.93 -13.18
CA ARG A 262 -8.57 11.40 -11.81
C ARG A 262 -9.04 12.40 -10.74
N LYS A 263 -8.72 13.67 -10.88
CA LYS A 263 -9.23 14.70 -9.96
C LYS A 263 -10.74 14.80 -10.03
N ASN A 264 -11.29 14.86 -11.25
CA ASN A 264 -12.73 14.98 -11.48
C ASN A 264 -13.52 13.84 -10.84
N ILE A 265 -13.10 12.58 -11.09
CA ILE A 265 -13.80 11.41 -10.54
C ILE A 265 -13.70 11.30 -9.02
N ASN A 266 -12.63 11.82 -8.44
CA ASN A 266 -12.51 11.88 -6.98
C ASN A 266 -13.41 12.98 -6.40
N HIS A 267 -13.20 14.23 -6.80
CA HIS A 267 -14.04 15.35 -6.39
C HIS A 267 -13.82 16.58 -7.28
N PRO A 268 -14.86 17.20 -7.86
CA PRO A 268 -14.72 18.37 -8.72
C PRO A 268 -14.04 19.56 -8.02
N PHE A 269 -14.23 19.75 -6.72
CA PHE A 269 -13.61 20.85 -5.97
C PHE A 269 -12.08 20.76 -5.86
N LEU A 270 -11.48 19.68 -6.32
CA LEU A 270 -10.01 19.60 -6.50
C LEU A 270 -9.47 20.52 -7.61
N PHE A 271 -10.35 21.08 -8.43
CA PHE A 271 -10.00 22.12 -9.41
C PHE A 271 -10.13 23.53 -8.85
N GLY A 272 -10.62 23.68 -7.66
CA GLY A 272 -10.96 24.91 -6.99
C GLY A 272 -12.42 24.89 -6.57
N GLU A 273 -12.67 25.41 -5.42
CA GLU A 273 -14.01 25.47 -4.85
C GLU A 273 -14.67 26.79 -5.24
N PRO A 274 -15.91 26.77 -5.77
CA PRO A 274 -16.65 27.98 -6.07
C PRO A 274 -16.88 28.81 -4.80
N ILE A 275 -16.87 30.12 -4.96
CA ILE A 275 -17.23 31.04 -3.87
C ILE A 275 -18.74 31.31 -3.94
N ASP A 276 -19.43 31.23 -2.81
CA ASP A 276 -20.82 31.61 -2.70
C ASP A 276 -20.97 33.14 -2.85
N PRO A 277 -21.69 33.61 -3.87
CA PRO A 277 -21.84 35.05 -4.10
C PRO A 277 -22.52 35.83 -2.96
N GLY A 278 -23.32 35.14 -2.15
CA GLY A 278 -24.06 35.77 -1.04
C GLY A 278 -23.20 35.96 0.21
N THR A 279 -22.31 35.00 0.50
CA THR A 279 -21.54 35.01 1.75
C THR A 279 -20.07 35.33 1.54
N GLY A 280 -19.56 35.25 0.31
CA GLY A 280 -18.12 35.38 0.00
C GLY A 280 -17.24 34.23 0.50
N ILE A 281 -17.86 33.17 1.00
CA ILE A 281 -17.17 31.98 1.55
C ILE A 281 -17.15 30.87 0.49
N GLN A 282 -16.21 29.94 0.60
CA GLN A 282 -16.15 28.75 -0.24
C GLN A 282 -17.47 27.96 -0.15
N LEU A 283 -17.98 27.51 -1.29
CA LEU A 283 -19.33 26.94 -1.42
C LEU A 283 -19.50 25.65 -0.58
N GLY A 284 -18.48 24.83 -0.47
CA GLY A 284 -18.51 23.62 0.36
C GLY A 284 -18.52 23.94 1.86
N THR A 285 -17.87 25.02 2.27
CA THR A 285 -17.91 25.50 3.65
C THR A 285 -19.27 26.14 3.98
N ALA A 286 -19.80 26.95 3.06
CA ALA A 286 -21.13 27.60 3.24
C ALA A 286 -22.27 26.57 3.15
N HIS A 287 -22.15 25.59 2.27
CA HIS A 287 -23.16 24.58 1.97
C HIS A 287 -22.56 23.17 1.95
N PRO A 288 -22.21 22.59 3.10
CA PRO A 288 -21.50 21.32 3.17
C PRO A 288 -22.18 20.12 2.48
N HIS A 289 -23.53 20.17 2.32
CA HIS A 289 -24.25 19.16 1.55
C HIS A 289 -23.86 19.12 0.06
N LEU A 290 -23.28 20.20 -0.46
CA LEU A 290 -22.77 20.24 -1.84
C LEU A 290 -21.47 19.45 -2.00
N LEU A 291 -20.65 19.32 -0.95
CA LEU A 291 -19.51 18.41 -0.94
C LEU A 291 -19.96 16.97 -1.26
N ILE A 292 -21.06 16.54 -0.64
CA ILE A 292 -21.60 15.19 -0.83
C ILE A 292 -22.14 15.01 -2.25
N ARG A 293 -22.93 15.98 -2.75
CA ARG A 293 -23.61 15.87 -4.05
C ARG A 293 -22.71 16.10 -5.26
N ALA A 294 -21.57 16.76 -5.07
CA ALA A 294 -20.66 17.09 -6.16
C ALA A 294 -19.96 15.85 -6.75
N SER A 295 -19.79 14.77 -5.98
CA SER A 295 -19.10 13.55 -6.41
C SER A 295 -19.89 12.30 -6.08
N GLY A 296 -20.01 11.38 -7.04
CA GLY A 296 -20.67 10.09 -6.82
C GLY A 296 -19.96 9.23 -5.77
N LYS A 297 -18.62 9.16 -5.81
CA LYS A 297 -17.84 8.48 -4.76
C LYS A 297 -18.06 9.10 -3.38
N PHE A 298 -18.17 10.42 -3.33
CA PHE A 298 -18.33 11.10 -2.05
C PHE A 298 -19.72 10.88 -1.45
N ALA A 299 -20.77 10.85 -2.29
CA ALA A 299 -22.12 10.47 -1.87
C ALA A 299 -22.18 9.02 -1.34
N LEU A 300 -21.44 8.12 -1.97
CA LEU A 300 -21.31 6.74 -1.49
C LEU A 300 -20.54 6.69 -0.16
N LEU A 301 -19.43 7.41 -0.04
CA LEU A 301 -18.65 7.51 1.19
C LEU A 301 -19.49 8.02 2.36
N ASP A 302 -20.32 9.04 2.15
CA ASP A 302 -21.21 9.61 3.17
C ASP A 302 -22.16 8.53 3.73
N ARG A 303 -22.86 7.79 2.86
CA ARG A 303 -23.73 6.68 3.26
C ARG A 303 -22.98 5.59 4.03
N MET A 304 -21.79 5.22 3.57
CA MET A 304 -20.96 4.20 4.21
C MET A 304 -20.50 4.64 5.60
N LEU A 305 -19.99 5.88 5.73
CA LEU A 305 -19.52 6.39 7.02
C LEU A 305 -20.66 6.57 8.03
N GLU A 306 -21.84 7.02 7.59
CA GLU A 306 -23.00 7.12 8.46
C GLU A 306 -23.40 5.74 9.04
N ARG A 307 -23.37 4.68 8.20
CA ARG A 307 -23.65 3.32 8.63
C ARG A 307 -22.57 2.79 9.58
N LEU A 308 -21.29 2.96 9.23
CA LEU A 308 -20.16 2.54 10.07
C LEU A 308 -20.15 3.24 11.43
N PHE A 309 -20.53 4.51 11.46
CA PHE A 309 -20.64 5.25 12.71
C PHE A 309 -21.74 4.69 13.61
N LYS A 310 -22.93 4.41 13.07
CA LYS A 310 -24.05 3.77 13.79
C LYS A 310 -23.65 2.40 14.34
N ASP A 311 -22.96 1.60 13.56
CA ASP A 311 -22.56 0.25 13.91
C ASP A 311 -21.28 0.20 14.77
N LYS A 312 -20.76 1.36 15.19
CA LYS A 312 -19.58 1.54 16.07
C LYS A 312 -18.28 0.94 15.50
N HIS A 313 -18.14 0.92 14.19
CA HIS A 313 -16.88 0.57 13.51
C HIS A 313 -15.91 1.76 13.53
N GLN A 314 -14.60 1.46 13.39
CA GLN A 314 -13.56 2.47 13.17
C GLN A 314 -12.98 2.28 11.76
N ALA A 315 -12.81 3.39 11.03
CA ALA A 315 -12.45 3.35 9.62
C ALA A 315 -11.13 4.05 9.33
N LEU A 316 -10.32 3.42 8.46
CA LEU A 316 -9.17 4.05 7.81
C LEU A 316 -9.60 4.48 6.41
N ILE A 317 -9.30 5.72 6.02
CA ILE A 317 -9.55 6.21 4.66
C ILE A 317 -8.21 6.57 4.02
N PHE A 318 -7.90 5.90 2.91
CA PHE A 318 -6.69 6.12 2.14
C PHE A 318 -6.97 6.90 0.87
N SER A 319 -6.14 7.90 0.59
CA SER A 319 -6.12 8.61 -0.68
C SER A 319 -4.70 8.90 -1.16
N GLN A 320 -4.52 8.92 -2.49
CA GLN A 320 -3.29 9.34 -3.14
C GLN A 320 -3.13 10.87 -3.11
N MET A 321 -4.24 11.61 -3.04
CA MET A 321 -4.27 13.05 -3.14
C MET A 321 -4.47 13.69 -1.76
N THR A 322 -3.45 14.41 -1.28
CA THR A 322 -3.56 15.15 -0.01
C THR A 322 -4.63 16.24 -0.06
N SER A 323 -4.84 16.86 -1.24
CA SER A 323 -5.94 17.81 -1.45
C SER A 323 -7.34 17.18 -1.28
N LEU A 324 -7.50 15.90 -1.62
CA LEU A 324 -8.75 15.19 -1.37
C LEU A 324 -8.94 14.92 0.14
N LEU A 325 -7.85 14.64 0.86
CA LEU A 325 -7.94 14.51 2.32
C LEU A 325 -8.44 15.82 2.98
N ASN A 326 -8.11 17.01 2.42
CA ASN A 326 -8.65 18.26 2.91
C ASN A 326 -10.19 18.32 2.72
N VAL A 327 -10.68 17.92 1.55
CA VAL A 327 -12.15 17.89 1.29
C VAL A 327 -12.86 16.92 2.22
N ILE A 328 -12.26 15.74 2.49
CA ILE A 328 -12.81 14.76 3.44
C ILE A 328 -12.75 15.31 4.87
N GLU A 329 -11.70 16.04 5.24
CA GLU A 329 -11.55 16.69 6.54
C GLU A 329 -12.65 17.72 6.79
N ASP A 330 -12.93 18.61 5.83
CA ASP A 330 -14.02 19.59 5.89
C ASP A 330 -15.37 18.90 6.08
N TYR A 331 -15.60 17.79 5.39
CA TYR A 331 -16.78 16.96 5.56
C TYR A 331 -16.88 16.34 6.96
N LEU A 332 -15.79 15.78 7.51
CA LEU A 332 -15.79 15.19 8.85
C LEU A 332 -16.06 16.26 9.94
N ILE A 333 -15.53 17.47 9.76
CA ILE A 333 -15.81 18.63 10.62
C ILE A 333 -17.31 18.97 10.57
N TYR A 334 -17.89 19.00 9.37
CA TYR A 334 -19.34 19.23 9.20
C TYR A 334 -20.19 18.19 9.93
N ARG A 335 -19.81 16.88 9.82
CA ARG A 335 -20.48 15.78 10.51
C ARG A 335 -20.19 15.74 12.01
N LYS A 336 -19.24 16.55 12.49
CA LYS A 336 -18.75 16.58 13.88
C LYS A 336 -18.19 15.24 14.35
N TRP A 337 -17.59 14.46 13.43
CA TRP A 337 -16.92 13.21 13.75
C TRP A 337 -15.45 13.45 14.06
N LYS A 338 -14.96 12.89 15.15
CA LYS A 338 -13.53 12.97 15.49
C LYS A 338 -12.70 12.12 14.55
N TYR A 339 -11.60 12.70 14.10
CA TYR A 339 -10.68 12.05 13.18
C TYR A 339 -9.22 12.30 13.55
N CYS A 340 -8.34 11.45 13.04
CA CYS A 340 -6.90 11.64 13.00
C CYS A 340 -6.45 11.77 11.54
N ARG A 341 -5.29 12.41 11.30
CA ARG A 341 -4.76 12.58 9.95
C ARG A 341 -3.25 12.43 9.91
N ILE A 342 -2.74 11.60 8.99
CA ILE A 342 -1.33 11.49 8.67
C ILE A 342 -1.11 11.61 7.17
N ASP A 343 -0.25 12.55 6.77
CA ASP A 343 0.22 12.71 5.40
C ASP A 343 1.74 12.93 5.35
N GLY A 344 2.26 13.33 4.17
CA GLY A 344 3.69 13.55 3.97
C GLY A 344 4.29 14.68 4.79
N SER A 345 3.48 15.65 5.22
CA SER A 345 3.91 16.82 6.00
C SER A 345 3.95 16.57 7.50
N THR A 346 3.24 15.54 8.00
CA THR A 346 3.14 15.22 9.42
C THR A 346 4.50 14.78 9.98
N ASN A 347 5.00 15.42 11.04
CA ASN A 347 6.26 15.05 11.67
C ASN A 347 6.17 13.72 12.43
N ILE A 348 7.32 13.13 12.79
CA ILE A 348 7.41 11.78 13.35
C ILE A 348 6.70 11.67 14.70
N ASP A 349 6.90 12.65 15.57
CA ASP A 349 6.38 12.61 16.94
C ASP A 349 4.86 12.80 16.93
N GLU A 350 4.35 13.67 16.05
CA GLU A 350 2.93 13.85 15.86
C GLU A 350 2.25 12.61 15.24
N ARG A 351 2.92 11.93 14.29
CA ARG A 351 2.45 10.63 13.77
C ARG A 351 2.26 9.62 14.88
N GLN A 352 3.25 9.51 15.77
CA GLN A 352 3.18 8.59 16.88
C GLN A 352 2.03 8.94 17.83
N ARG A 353 1.91 10.22 18.20
CA ARG A 353 0.84 10.71 19.06
C ARG A 353 -0.54 10.38 18.50
N GLN A 354 -0.77 10.64 17.23
CA GLN A 354 -2.07 10.36 16.58
C GLN A 354 -2.39 8.87 16.51
N MET A 355 -1.38 8.02 16.25
CA MET A 355 -1.56 6.57 16.30
C MET A 355 -1.92 6.08 17.70
N ASP A 356 -1.23 6.60 18.72
CA ASP A 356 -1.46 6.19 20.11
C ASP A 356 -2.85 6.62 20.58
N VAL A 357 -3.28 7.84 20.26
CA VAL A 357 -4.63 8.35 20.55
C VAL A 357 -5.70 7.50 19.87
N TYR A 358 -5.56 7.21 18.57
CA TYR A 358 -6.52 6.41 17.84
C TYR A 358 -6.62 4.96 18.34
N ASN A 359 -5.49 4.37 18.74
CA ASN A 359 -5.45 3.00 19.25
C ASN A 359 -5.82 2.86 20.74
N SER A 360 -5.73 3.95 21.54
CA SER A 360 -5.98 3.90 22.99
C SER A 360 -7.43 3.57 23.36
N GLU A 361 -8.36 3.79 22.45
CA GLU A 361 -9.78 3.53 22.68
C GLU A 361 -10.16 2.04 22.74
N LYS A 362 -9.26 1.12 22.35
CA LYS A 362 -9.44 -0.32 22.58
C LYS A 362 -9.57 -0.69 24.07
N THR A 363 -8.98 0.11 24.95
CA THR A 363 -8.89 -0.19 26.38
C THR A 363 -10.11 0.26 27.18
N ASN A 364 -10.90 1.19 26.66
CA ASN A 364 -12.02 1.80 27.41
C ASN A 364 -13.39 1.13 27.15
N GLY A 365 -13.46 0.12 26.30
CA GLY A 365 -14.70 -0.61 25.96
C GLY A 365 -15.21 -1.60 27.02
N SER A 366 -14.51 -1.78 28.15
CA SER A 366 -14.88 -2.77 29.20
C SER A 366 -15.44 -2.18 30.48
N GLY A 367 -15.69 -0.89 30.56
CA GLY A 367 -16.23 -0.23 31.75
C GLY A 367 -17.53 0.48 31.46
N GLY A 368 -18.62 -0.08 31.95
CA GLY A 368 -19.97 0.47 31.78
C GLY A 368 -20.13 1.88 32.29
N GLY A 369 -20.50 2.78 31.40
CA GLY A 369 -20.90 4.15 31.67
C GLY A 369 -21.53 4.71 30.41
N ARG A 370 -22.87 4.67 30.31
CA ARG A 370 -23.63 5.35 29.25
C ARG A 370 -23.48 6.86 29.45
N ASN A 371 -22.61 7.51 28.67
CA ASN A 371 -22.71 8.94 28.40
C ASN A 371 -22.93 9.15 26.90
N GLU A 372 -23.91 9.97 26.57
CA GLU A 372 -24.55 10.16 25.26
C GLU A 372 -23.71 10.90 24.19
N SER A 373 -22.47 11.23 24.41
CA SER A 373 -21.58 11.76 23.38
C SER A 373 -20.60 10.65 22.97
N ASP A 374 -20.76 10.12 21.76
CA ASP A 374 -19.81 9.18 21.14
C ASP A 374 -18.54 9.98 20.77
N ASP A 375 -17.67 10.18 21.78
CA ASP A 375 -16.47 11.05 21.74
C ASP A 375 -15.25 10.33 21.16
N ARG A 376 -15.44 9.17 20.50
CA ARG A 376 -14.36 8.36 19.94
C ARG A 376 -13.78 8.95 18.66
N PHE A 377 -12.49 8.68 18.42
CA PHE A 377 -11.88 8.89 17.10
C PHE A 377 -12.39 7.84 16.12
N PHE A 378 -13.27 8.27 15.22
CA PHE A 378 -13.97 7.38 14.30
C PHE A 378 -13.17 7.08 13.04
N VAL A 379 -12.57 8.11 12.44
CA VAL A 379 -11.89 8.01 11.15
C VAL A 379 -10.40 8.34 11.29
N PHE A 380 -9.57 7.60 10.56
CA PHE A 380 -8.18 7.96 10.37
C PHE A 380 -7.92 8.25 8.88
N LEU A 381 -7.59 9.48 8.55
CA LEU A 381 -7.27 9.93 7.20
C LEU A 381 -5.78 9.70 6.91
N LEU A 382 -5.48 9.03 5.82
CA LEU A 382 -4.13 8.62 5.48
C LEU A 382 -3.82 8.89 4.01
N SER A 383 -2.71 9.59 3.74
CA SER A 383 -2.19 9.52 2.38
C SER A 383 -1.56 8.14 2.14
N THR A 384 -1.84 7.49 1.02
CA THR A 384 -1.41 6.11 0.74
C THR A 384 0.10 5.96 0.88
N ARG A 385 0.89 6.93 0.45
CA ARG A 385 2.35 6.91 0.58
C ARG A 385 2.84 7.06 2.01
N ALA A 386 2.27 7.99 2.78
CA ALA A 386 2.69 8.21 4.17
C ALA A 386 2.12 7.15 5.12
N GLY A 387 0.90 6.69 4.86
CA GLY A 387 0.25 5.61 5.59
C GLY A 387 0.78 4.22 5.24
N GLY A 388 1.40 4.05 4.07
CA GLY A 388 2.00 2.78 3.63
C GLY A 388 3.27 2.36 4.39
N LEU A 389 3.81 3.18 5.29
CA LEU A 389 5.09 2.90 5.94
C LEU A 389 4.93 2.75 7.46
N GLY A 390 4.99 1.50 7.96
CA GLY A 390 5.29 1.16 9.35
C GLY A 390 4.28 1.53 10.43
N ILE A 391 3.11 2.10 10.09
CA ILE A 391 2.06 2.42 11.06
C ILE A 391 1.24 1.18 11.44
N ASN A 392 0.80 1.13 12.70
CA ASN A 392 -0.03 0.07 13.24
C ASN A 392 -1.36 0.64 13.73
N LEU A 393 -2.47 0.31 13.05
CA LEU A 393 -3.81 0.83 13.30
C LEU A 393 -4.83 -0.32 13.46
N THR A 394 -4.50 -1.27 14.33
CA THR A 394 -5.32 -2.47 14.57
C THR A 394 -6.61 -2.19 15.35
N SER A 395 -6.88 -0.96 15.76
CA SER A 395 -8.18 -0.55 16.30
C SER A 395 -9.26 -0.50 15.23
N ALA A 396 -8.88 -0.12 13.99
CA ALA A 396 -9.80 -0.12 12.88
C ALA A 396 -10.09 -1.55 12.38
N ASP A 397 -11.33 -1.80 12.02
CA ASP A 397 -11.81 -3.01 11.36
C ASP A 397 -12.33 -2.74 9.94
N THR A 398 -12.24 -1.50 9.51
CA THR A 398 -12.67 -1.05 8.18
C THR A 398 -11.55 -0.27 7.50
N CYS A 399 -11.28 -0.60 6.24
CA CYS A 399 -10.33 0.11 5.40
C CYS A 399 -11.04 0.56 4.11
N ILE A 400 -11.03 1.85 3.82
CA ILE A 400 -11.62 2.43 2.61
C ILE A 400 -10.50 2.98 1.74
N ILE A 401 -10.34 2.42 0.54
CA ILE A 401 -9.44 2.94 -0.50
C ILE A 401 -10.30 3.82 -1.42
N PHE A 402 -10.20 5.13 -1.23
CA PHE A 402 -11.00 6.09 -1.97
C PHE A 402 -10.55 6.21 -3.43
N ASP A 403 -9.23 6.26 -3.65
CA ASP A 403 -8.60 6.22 -4.96
C ASP A 403 -7.39 5.28 -4.96
N SER A 404 -7.33 4.41 -5.96
CA SER A 404 -6.29 3.38 -6.08
C SER A 404 -4.97 3.95 -6.62
N ASP A 405 -3.84 3.27 -6.32
CA ASP A 405 -2.55 3.56 -6.92
C ASP A 405 -2.34 2.72 -8.20
N TRP A 406 -1.54 3.22 -9.15
CA TRP A 406 -1.08 2.43 -10.30
C TRP A 406 -0.24 1.22 -9.90
N ASN A 407 0.33 1.25 -8.69
CA ASN A 407 1.08 0.16 -8.12
C ASN A 407 0.22 -0.59 -7.09
N PRO A 408 -0.24 -1.81 -7.36
CA PRO A 408 -1.11 -2.57 -6.47
C PRO A 408 -0.51 -2.83 -5.09
N HIS A 409 0.82 -2.84 -4.97
CA HIS A 409 1.50 -3.04 -3.69
C HIS A 409 1.28 -1.90 -2.70
N GLN A 410 1.08 -0.66 -3.18
CA GLN A 410 0.79 0.48 -2.30
C GLN A 410 -0.57 0.28 -1.61
N ASP A 411 -1.57 -0.15 -2.37
CA ASP A 411 -2.90 -0.44 -1.84
C ASP A 411 -2.86 -1.65 -0.89
N SER A 412 -2.13 -2.71 -1.25
CA SER A 412 -1.95 -3.88 -0.37
C SER A 412 -1.25 -3.50 0.95
N GLN A 413 -0.22 -2.66 0.91
CA GLN A 413 0.43 -2.15 2.11
C GLN A 413 -0.51 -1.29 2.96
N ALA A 414 -1.40 -0.50 2.35
CA ALA A 414 -2.41 0.29 3.05
C ALA A 414 -3.40 -0.63 3.80
N MET A 415 -3.93 -1.65 3.14
CA MET A 415 -4.84 -2.64 3.74
C MET A 415 -4.19 -3.39 4.92
N ASP A 416 -2.90 -3.68 4.83
CA ASP A 416 -2.14 -4.37 5.87
C ASP A 416 -1.89 -3.52 7.13
N ARG A 417 -2.29 -2.26 7.16
CA ARG A 417 -2.28 -1.43 8.39
C ARG A 417 -3.41 -1.79 9.34
N CYS A 418 -4.54 -2.21 8.78
CA CYS A 418 -5.72 -2.66 9.50
C CYS A 418 -5.66 -4.17 9.80
N HIS A 419 -5.28 -4.99 8.81
CA HIS A 419 -5.20 -6.44 8.92
C HIS A 419 -3.77 -6.90 9.29
N ARG A 420 -3.46 -6.84 10.59
CA ARG A 420 -2.12 -7.10 11.15
C ARG A 420 -2.21 -7.90 12.44
N ILE A 421 -1.07 -8.46 12.91
CA ILE A 421 -0.94 -9.10 14.22
C ILE A 421 -1.46 -8.15 15.31
N GLY A 422 -2.39 -8.64 16.12
CA GLY A 422 -3.11 -7.86 17.14
C GLY A 422 -4.50 -7.39 16.71
N GLN A 423 -4.92 -7.65 15.49
CA GLN A 423 -6.32 -7.50 15.07
C GLN A 423 -7.19 -8.59 15.69
N THR A 424 -8.32 -8.21 16.24
CA THR A 424 -9.26 -9.13 16.92
C THR A 424 -10.62 -9.22 16.22
N ARG A 425 -10.88 -8.35 15.24
CA ARG A 425 -12.16 -8.26 14.52
C ARG A 425 -11.98 -8.58 13.03
N PRO A 426 -12.97 -9.18 12.35
CA PRO A 426 -12.95 -9.33 10.90
C PRO A 426 -12.79 -7.98 10.21
N VAL A 427 -11.93 -7.93 9.19
CA VAL A 427 -11.59 -6.69 8.50
C VAL A 427 -12.27 -6.63 7.14
N ALA A 428 -13.09 -5.61 6.91
CA ALA A 428 -13.60 -5.32 5.58
C ALA A 428 -12.82 -4.18 4.93
N VAL A 429 -12.46 -4.41 3.69
CA VAL A 429 -11.79 -3.44 2.84
C VAL A 429 -12.75 -3.03 1.73
N TYR A 430 -13.03 -1.74 1.60
CA TYR A 430 -13.86 -1.20 0.53
C TYR A 430 -12.99 -0.41 -0.43
N ARG A 431 -13.05 -0.76 -1.72
CA ARG A 431 -12.38 -0.04 -2.79
C ARG A 431 -13.44 0.67 -3.63
N LEU A 432 -13.38 1.99 -3.68
CA LEU A 432 -14.35 2.81 -4.43
C LEU A 432 -13.85 3.01 -5.86
N LEU A 433 -14.65 2.62 -6.84
CA LEU A 433 -14.36 2.81 -8.26
C LEU A 433 -15.51 3.58 -8.93
N THR A 434 -15.15 4.51 -9.82
CA THR A 434 -16.14 5.18 -10.68
C THR A 434 -16.24 4.42 -11.99
N VAL A 435 -17.47 4.01 -12.38
CA VAL A 435 -17.72 3.33 -13.65
C VAL A 435 -17.40 4.24 -14.84
N ASN A 436 -17.04 3.67 -15.98
CA ASN A 436 -16.69 4.38 -17.21
C ASN A 436 -15.63 5.47 -17.00
N SER A 437 -14.58 5.17 -16.25
CA SER A 437 -13.57 6.13 -15.88
C SER A 437 -12.17 5.54 -15.81
N VAL A 438 -11.18 6.42 -15.60
CA VAL A 438 -9.78 6.05 -15.38
C VAL A 438 -9.58 5.07 -14.22
N ASP A 439 -10.52 4.98 -13.25
CA ASP A 439 -10.43 4.01 -12.17
C ASP A 439 -10.50 2.57 -12.68
N ILE A 440 -11.36 2.30 -13.66
CA ILE A 440 -11.49 0.97 -14.28
C ILE A 440 -10.19 0.61 -15.02
N GLU A 441 -9.65 1.53 -15.83
CA GLU A 441 -8.35 1.31 -16.49
C GLU A 441 -7.22 1.03 -15.49
N MET A 442 -7.22 1.75 -14.36
CA MET A 442 -6.23 1.55 -13.31
C MET A 442 -6.37 0.16 -12.68
N MET A 443 -7.59 -0.28 -12.42
CA MET A 443 -7.87 -1.60 -11.86
C MET A 443 -7.42 -2.72 -12.81
N GLN A 444 -7.75 -2.63 -14.09
CA GLN A 444 -7.30 -3.57 -15.13
C GLN A 444 -5.76 -3.68 -15.17
N LYS A 445 -5.05 -2.54 -15.11
CA LYS A 445 -3.59 -2.52 -15.07
C LYS A 445 -3.02 -3.10 -13.77
N GLN A 446 -3.71 -2.91 -12.64
CA GLN A 446 -3.34 -3.55 -11.37
C GLN A 446 -3.49 -5.07 -11.43
N ILE A 447 -4.61 -5.57 -11.99
CA ILE A 447 -4.86 -7.00 -12.19
C ILE A 447 -3.76 -7.61 -13.06
N SER A 448 -3.44 -6.99 -14.19
CA SER A 448 -2.38 -7.45 -15.10
C SER A 448 -1.00 -7.52 -14.42
N LYS A 449 -0.64 -6.53 -13.59
CA LYS A 449 0.61 -6.53 -12.83
C LYS A 449 0.65 -7.63 -11.77
N LYS A 450 -0.42 -7.83 -11.04
CA LYS A 450 -0.51 -8.89 -10.03
C LYS A 450 -0.48 -10.28 -10.67
N LYS A 451 -1.07 -10.45 -11.86
CA LYS A 451 -0.96 -11.67 -12.66
C LYS A 451 0.50 -12.00 -12.97
N LEU A 452 1.25 -11.02 -13.46
CA LEU A 452 2.68 -11.19 -13.77
C LEU A 452 3.49 -11.58 -12.52
N GLU A 453 3.22 -10.95 -11.39
CA GLU A 453 3.85 -11.27 -10.11
C GLU A 453 3.57 -12.71 -9.67
N ARG A 454 2.31 -13.15 -9.77
CA ARG A 454 1.92 -14.53 -9.44
C ARG A 454 2.61 -15.55 -10.31
N MET A 455 2.64 -15.36 -11.62
CA MET A 455 3.35 -16.24 -12.54
C MET A 455 4.83 -16.36 -12.17
N THR A 456 5.46 -15.26 -11.74
CA THR A 456 6.89 -15.24 -11.37
C THR A 456 7.14 -15.87 -10.00
N ILE A 457 6.19 -15.79 -9.08
CA ILE A 457 6.38 -16.22 -7.68
C ILE A 457 5.73 -17.58 -7.40
N ALA A 458 4.53 -17.84 -7.93
CA ALA A 458 3.76 -19.04 -7.64
C ALA A 458 4.17 -20.29 -8.43
N GLY A 459 4.84 -20.11 -9.57
CA GLY A 459 5.43 -21.23 -10.33
C GLY A 459 6.59 -21.95 -9.62
N GLY A 460 7.01 -21.49 -8.44
CA GLY A 460 8.04 -22.12 -7.62
C GLY A 460 7.53 -22.46 -6.23
N GLU A 461 7.70 -23.69 -5.85
CA GLU A 461 7.40 -24.21 -4.52
C GLU A 461 8.30 -23.56 -3.45
N PHE A 462 8.01 -22.34 -3.04
CA PHE A 462 8.49 -21.80 -1.75
C PHE A 462 7.65 -22.33 -0.59
N LYS A 463 7.01 -23.49 -0.75
CA LYS A 463 6.18 -24.12 0.27
C LYS A 463 7.02 -24.91 1.25
N THR A 464 6.64 -24.86 2.50
CA THR A 464 7.19 -25.72 3.57
C THR A 464 6.88 -27.19 3.23
N PRO A 465 7.79 -28.16 3.44
CA PRO A 465 7.49 -29.55 3.23
C PRO A 465 6.29 -29.98 4.07
N GLY A 466 5.20 -30.40 3.43
CA GLY A 466 3.99 -30.90 4.13
C GLY A 466 2.65 -30.28 3.71
N SER A 467 2.58 -29.27 2.83
CA SER A 467 1.29 -28.75 2.34
C SER A 467 0.80 -29.53 1.11
N ARG A 468 -0.49 -29.93 1.13
CA ARG A 468 -1.12 -30.70 0.05
C ARG A 468 -1.15 -29.92 -1.27
N GLN A 469 -0.78 -30.59 -2.34
CA GLN A 469 -0.84 -30.11 -3.73
C GLN A 469 -2.29 -29.95 -4.18
N GLY A 470 -2.61 -28.76 -4.69
CA GLY A 470 -3.70 -28.57 -5.63
C GLY A 470 -3.07 -28.08 -6.94
N GLU A 471 -2.99 -28.95 -7.93
CA GLU A 471 -2.60 -28.61 -9.30
C GLU A 471 -3.74 -27.82 -9.94
N MET A 472 -3.54 -26.52 -10.16
CA MET A 472 -4.41 -25.72 -11.03
C MET A 472 -3.73 -25.54 -12.38
N SER A 473 -4.40 -25.90 -13.47
CA SER A 473 -3.88 -25.73 -14.82
C SER A 473 -3.81 -24.24 -15.20
N ASP A 474 -2.69 -23.80 -15.79
CA ASP A 474 -2.45 -22.40 -16.21
C ASP A 474 -3.50 -21.84 -17.19
N ASN A 475 -4.12 -22.70 -18.02
CA ASN A 475 -5.19 -22.31 -18.93
C ASN A 475 -6.47 -21.86 -18.22
N PHE A 476 -6.79 -22.45 -17.08
CA PHE A 476 -7.96 -22.06 -16.26
C PHE A 476 -7.77 -20.66 -15.65
N LEU A 477 -6.56 -20.35 -15.17
CA LEU A 477 -6.23 -19.02 -14.63
C LEU A 477 -6.28 -17.92 -15.71
N THR A 478 -5.94 -18.26 -16.96
CA THR A 478 -5.93 -17.31 -18.07
C THR A 478 -7.35 -16.99 -18.55
N SER A 479 -8.25 -17.98 -18.62
CA SER A 479 -9.65 -17.76 -19.01
C SER A 479 -10.40 -16.90 -17.99
N LEU A 480 -10.27 -17.22 -16.70
CA LEU A 480 -10.93 -16.47 -15.64
C LEU A 480 -10.55 -14.98 -15.60
N LEU A 481 -9.28 -14.66 -15.88
CA LEU A 481 -8.81 -13.27 -15.88
C LEU A 481 -9.24 -12.47 -17.11
N ILE A 482 -9.53 -13.14 -18.22
CA ILE A 482 -10.13 -12.50 -19.41
C ILE A 482 -11.60 -12.21 -19.11
N ASP A 483 -12.31 -13.14 -18.50
CA ASP A 483 -13.71 -12.97 -18.10
C ASP A 483 -13.86 -11.82 -17.07
N ASP A 484 -12.94 -11.68 -16.13
CA ASP A 484 -12.93 -10.57 -15.15
C ASP A 484 -12.75 -9.19 -15.79
N ILE A 485 -11.88 -9.08 -16.80
CA ILE A 485 -11.66 -7.82 -17.52
C ILE A 485 -12.90 -7.48 -18.35
N GLN A 486 -13.50 -8.47 -19.03
CA GLN A 486 -14.72 -8.28 -19.81
C GLN A 486 -15.92 -7.93 -18.90
N ASN A 487 -16.03 -8.55 -17.74
CA ASN A 487 -17.06 -8.24 -16.75
C ASN A 487 -16.94 -6.80 -16.20
N LEU A 488 -15.71 -6.30 -15.97
CA LEU A 488 -15.48 -4.91 -15.57
C LEU A 488 -15.89 -3.90 -16.66
N GLU A 489 -15.66 -4.24 -17.92
CA GLU A 489 -16.08 -3.42 -19.07
C GLU A 489 -17.60 -3.46 -19.25
N ALA A 490 -18.20 -4.64 -19.20
CA ALA A 490 -19.66 -4.83 -19.33
C ALA A 490 -20.44 -4.10 -18.21
N LYS A 491 -19.96 -4.14 -16.97
CA LYS A 491 -20.59 -3.36 -15.87
C LYS A 491 -20.57 -1.86 -16.13
N GLY A 492 -19.59 -1.36 -16.88
CA GLY A 492 -19.52 0.05 -17.30
C GLY A 492 -20.67 0.47 -18.22
N GLU A 493 -21.10 -0.39 -19.14
CA GLU A 493 -22.14 -0.07 -20.12
C GLU A 493 -23.54 -0.02 -19.50
N ASP A 494 -23.85 -0.91 -18.54
CA ASP A 494 -25.18 -1.03 -17.92
C ASP A 494 -25.47 -0.02 -16.80
N VAL A 495 -24.46 0.69 -16.27
CA VAL A 495 -24.53 1.38 -14.97
C VAL A 495 -24.44 2.92 -15.08
N GLU A 496 -24.66 3.51 -16.25
CA GLU A 496 -24.43 4.96 -16.51
C GLU A 496 -25.14 5.96 -15.56
N ASN A 497 -26.18 5.56 -14.82
CA ASN A 497 -26.93 6.45 -13.95
C ASN A 497 -27.38 5.84 -12.61
N VAL A 498 -26.77 4.72 -12.16
CA VAL A 498 -27.28 3.96 -11.01
C VAL A 498 -26.42 4.17 -9.78
N THR A 499 -27.06 4.59 -8.71
CA THR A 499 -26.53 4.47 -7.33
C THR A 499 -26.78 3.06 -6.83
N ILE A 500 -25.88 2.53 -5.98
CA ILE A 500 -26.07 1.23 -5.33
C ILE A 500 -27.45 1.18 -4.64
N SER A 501 -28.20 0.11 -4.88
CA SER A 501 -29.52 -0.11 -4.29
C SER A 501 -29.43 -0.29 -2.77
N GLU A 502 -30.52 -0.04 -2.06
CA GLU A 502 -30.50 -0.20 -0.59
C GLU A 502 -30.26 -1.66 -0.17
N THR A 503 -30.77 -2.61 -0.95
CA THR A 503 -30.54 -4.04 -0.70
C THR A 503 -29.10 -4.45 -0.89
N GLU A 504 -28.45 -3.99 -1.96
CA GLU A 504 -27.03 -4.24 -2.21
C GLU A 504 -26.15 -3.54 -1.17
N PHE A 505 -26.52 -2.31 -0.79
CA PHE A 505 -25.80 -1.57 0.24
C PHE A 505 -25.86 -2.29 1.60
N GLU A 506 -27.02 -2.80 2.01
CA GLU A 506 -27.15 -3.61 3.22
C GLU A 506 -26.35 -4.93 3.13
N HIS A 507 -26.26 -5.54 1.97
CA HIS A 507 -25.44 -6.73 1.80
C HIS A 507 -23.97 -6.47 2.13
N ILE A 508 -23.38 -5.43 1.58
CA ILE A 508 -21.94 -5.15 1.74
C ILE A 508 -21.61 -4.51 3.08
N MET A 509 -22.55 -3.79 3.72
CA MET A 509 -22.30 -3.11 4.99
C MET A 509 -22.60 -3.98 6.21
N ASN A 510 -23.48 -4.97 6.10
CA ASN A 510 -23.80 -5.87 7.20
C ASN A 510 -22.68 -6.89 7.41
N ARG A 511 -21.90 -6.73 8.47
CA ARG A 511 -20.76 -7.58 8.79
C ARG A 511 -21.11 -9.05 8.95
N ASN A 512 -22.26 -9.37 9.56
CA ASN A 512 -22.68 -10.76 9.76
C ASN A 512 -22.92 -11.44 8.41
N LYS A 513 -23.60 -10.77 7.49
CA LYS A 513 -23.81 -11.28 6.13
C LYS A 513 -22.53 -11.31 5.30
N LEU A 514 -21.72 -10.23 5.38
CA LEU A 514 -20.47 -10.14 4.62
C LEU A 514 -19.49 -11.27 4.96
N PHE A 515 -19.41 -11.68 6.23
CA PHE A 515 -18.51 -12.75 6.69
C PHE A 515 -19.21 -14.10 6.90
N ALA A 516 -20.49 -14.24 6.55
CA ALA A 516 -21.18 -15.51 6.56
C ALA A 516 -20.63 -16.47 5.51
N GLU A 517 -20.73 -17.76 5.77
CA GLU A 517 -20.37 -18.85 4.86
C GLU A 517 -21.61 -19.66 4.47
N GLY A 518 -21.58 -20.29 3.31
CA GLY A 518 -22.66 -21.14 2.83
C GLY A 518 -23.91 -20.38 2.38
N VAL A 519 -25.10 -20.87 2.75
CA VAL A 519 -26.39 -20.35 2.28
C VAL A 519 -26.69 -18.92 2.75
N GLU A 520 -26.08 -18.48 3.84
CA GLU A 520 -26.24 -17.11 4.38
C GLU A 520 -25.25 -16.10 3.78
N ALA A 521 -24.28 -16.56 2.98
CA ALA A 521 -23.31 -15.69 2.33
C ALA A 521 -24.00 -14.78 1.31
N ILE A 522 -23.52 -13.54 1.21
CA ILE A 522 -23.97 -12.61 0.16
C ILE A 522 -23.45 -13.10 -1.20
N PRO A 523 -24.14 -12.77 -2.31
CA PRO A 523 -23.62 -13.03 -3.63
C PRO A 523 -22.23 -12.41 -3.80
N ALA A 524 -21.30 -13.14 -4.41
CA ALA A 524 -19.96 -12.64 -4.68
C ALA A 524 -19.98 -11.43 -5.62
N GLU A 525 -20.94 -11.40 -6.55
CA GLU A 525 -21.15 -10.32 -7.49
C GLU A 525 -22.54 -9.73 -7.38
N GLY A 526 -22.63 -8.40 -7.38
CA GLY A 526 -23.85 -7.62 -7.51
C GLY A 526 -23.75 -6.67 -8.70
N LYS A 527 -24.81 -5.92 -8.96
CA LYS A 527 -24.80 -4.91 -10.03
C LYS A 527 -23.80 -3.79 -9.74
N MET A 528 -23.67 -3.38 -8.46
CA MET A 528 -22.84 -2.27 -8.04
C MET A 528 -21.74 -2.66 -7.06
N TYR A 529 -21.46 -3.93 -6.86
CA TYR A 529 -20.37 -4.39 -6.04
C TYR A 529 -19.83 -5.76 -6.47
N ASP A 530 -18.58 -6.04 -6.11
CA ASP A 530 -17.95 -7.34 -6.20
C ASP A 530 -17.25 -7.64 -4.88
N VAL A 531 -17.49 -8.83 -4.33
CA VAL A 531 -16.82 -9.31 -3.12
C VAL A 531 -15.68 -10.22 -3.52
N LEU A 532 -14.49 -9.83 -3.14
CA LEU A 532 -13.29 -10.61 -3.38
C LEU A 532 -12.92 -11.40 -2.13
N GLU A 533 -12.99 -12.72 -2.19
CA GLU A 533 -12.56 -13.57 -1.08
C GLU A 533 -11.04 -13.66 -1.04
N ALA A 534 -10.47 -13.45 0.14
CA ALA A 534 -9.03 -13.59 0.33
C ALA A 534 -8.66 -15.06 0.43
N VAL A 535 -8.41 -15.73 -0.68
CA VAL A 535 -7.70 -17.01 -0.66
C VAL A 535 -6.21 -16.71 -0.54
N SER A 536 -5.62 -17.12 0.59
CA SER A 536 -4.17 -17.09 0.84
C SER A 536 -3.44 -15.76 0.60
N GLY A 537 -3.85 -14.71 1.33
CA GLY A 537 -3.01 -13.51 1.49
C GLY A 537 -3.00 -12.53 0.33
N ASP A 538 -3.75 -12.74 -0.73
CA ASP A 538 -3.85 -11.84 -1.86
C ASP A 538 -5.27 -11.80 -2.45
N VAL A 539 -5.83 -10.60 -2.56
CA VAL A 539 -7.21 -10.27 -2.93
C VAL A 539 -7.65 -10.81 -4.30
N LEU A 540 -6.73 -11.01 -5.21
CA LEU A 540 -6.99 -11.59 -6.54
C LEU A 540 -6.86 -13.12 -6.57
N GLY A 541 -6.78 -13.78 -5.41
CA GLY A 541 -6.82 -15.24 -5.26
C GLY A 541 -8.22 -15.83 -5.23
N ALA A 542 -9.20 -15.01 -4.92
CA ALA A 542 -10.56 -15.44 -4.65
C ALA A 542 -11.52 -15.38 -5.85
N MET A 543 -11.11 -14.78 -6.94
CA MET A 543 -11.88 -14.89 -8.19
C MET A 543 -11.79 -16.29 -8.81
N ASN A 544 -11.35 -17.31 -8.03
CA ASN A 544 -11.07 -18.67 -8.52
C ASN A 544 -11.54 -19.78 -7.54
N ALA A 545 -12.55 -19.54 -6.71
CA ALA A 545 -13.21 -20.59 -5.95
C ALA A 545 -14.56 -20.97 -6.59
#